data_7abeb0d3f700850ae1e52a76a5afd8f9
#
_entry.id   7abeb0d3f700850ae1e52a76a5afd8f9
#
_cell.length_a   1.000
_cell.length_b   1.000
_cell.length_c   1.000
_cell.angle_alpha   90.00
_cell.angle_beta   90.00
_cell.angle_gamma   90.00
#
_symmetry.space_group_name_H-M   'P 1'
#
loop_
_entity.id
_entity.type
_entity.pdbx_description
1 polymer ?
#
loop_
_entity_poly.entity_id
_entity_poly.type
_entity_poly.pdbx_seq_one_letter_code
_entity_poly.pdbx_strand_id
1 'polypeptide(L)'
;LPASQVKAGGLLVDGHTVKTGPASKVILLLSNGTVSTIKSDSSLNIKKFTQAKFDASGKKLSDMKGEPSSSQTVMDLELGDMVFDVKKLDKRSSFNIESPVGTAGIRGTSGQMAVLANQGNTNLNINMFKGSVATQLKGSNISTLVRQGQSFSAGISASGIILPPTLGKVPTSIL
;
A
#
# COMPACT_ATOMS: atom_id res chain seq x y z
N LEU A 1 16.80 7.35 13.35
CA LEU A 1 18.03 6.93 12.66
C LEU A 1 18.33 7.94 11.55
N PRO A 2 19.60 8.30 11.33
CA PRO A 2 19.97 9.19 10.24
C PRO A 2 19.57 8.58 8.88
N ALA A 3 19.23 9.42 7.91
CA ALA A 3 18.92 8.98 6.56
C ALA A 3 20.18 8.35 5.91
N SER A 4 20.01 7.17 5.32
CA SER A 4 21.06 6.50 4.57
C SER A 4 20.52 6.12 3.19
N GLN A 5 21.40 6.07 2.20
CA GLN A 5 21.02 5.67 0.86
C GLN A 5 20.66 4.17 0.83
N VAL A 6 19.45 3.84 0.33
CA VAL A 6 19.02 2.44 0.16
C VAL A 6 19.81 1.81 -0.99
N LYS A 7 20.33 0.60 -0.76
CA LYS A 7 20.98 -0.22 -1.77
C LYS A 7 20.14 -1.47 -2.05
N ALA A 8 20.23 -1.99 -3.25
CA ALA A 8 19.60 -3.28 -3.58
C ALA A 8 20.11 -4.37 -2.64
N GLY A 9 19.20 -5.20 -2.11
CA GLY A 9 19.49 -6.22 -1.10
C GLY A 9 19.54 -5.67 0.34
N GLY A 10 19.34 -4.37 0.56
CA GLY A 10 19.20 -3.79 1.90
C GLY A 10 17.96 -4.32 2.62
N LEU A 11 18.10 -4.56 3.92
CA LEU A 11 16.97 -5.02 4.76
C LEU A 11 16.27 -3.84 5.39
N LEU A 12 14.94 -3.90 5.36
CA LEU A 12 14.05 -2.94 6.03
C LEU A 12 13.28 -3.68 7.13
N VAL A 13 13.06 -2.99 8.24
CA VAL A 13 12.31 -3.49 9.39
C VAL A 13 11.28 -2.46 9.84
N ASP A 14 10.46 -2.82 10.80
CA ASP A 14 9.48 -1.93 11.43
C ASP A 14 10.12 -0.60 11.86
N GLY A 15 9.40 0.49 11.61
CA GLY A 15 9.83 1.85 11.91
C GLY A 15 10.71 2.50 10.83
N HIS A 16 11.16 1.76 9.79
CA HIS A 16 11.87 2.37 8.68
C HIS A 16 10.93 3.16 7.77
N THR A 17 11.38 4.34 7.36
CA THR A 17 10.71 5.15 6.33
C THR A 17 11.54 5.10 5.04
N VAL A 18 10.90 4.74 3.94
CA VAL A 18 11.46 4.79 2.59
C VAL A 18 11.02 6.09 1.94
N LYS A 19 11.98 6.90 1.51
CA LYS A 19 11.74 8.13 0.73
C LYS A 19 12.38 8.01 -0.63
N THR A 20 11.64 8.38 -1.67
CA THR A 20 12.13 8.46 -3.05
C THR A 20 12.17 9.91 -3.49
N GLY A 21 13.21 10.29 -4.21
CA GLY A 21 13.32 11.60 -4.84
C GLY A 21 12.76 11.62 -6.27
N PRO A 22 12.95 12.73 -7.00
CA PRO A 22 12.55 12.84 -8.40
C PRO A 22 13.18 11.74 -9.26
N ALA A 23 12.41 11.23 -10.22
CA ALA A 23 12.83 10.19 -11.18
C ALA A 23 13.40 8.90 -10.53
N SER A 24 13.07 8.65 -9.26
CA SER A 24 13.53 7.49 -8.50
C SER A 24 12.39 6.53 -8.21
N LYS A 25 12.72 5.27 -7.96
CA LYS A 25 11.76 4.26 -7.46
C LYS A 25 12.47 3.24 -6.59
N VAL A 26 11.73 2.65 -5.66
CA VAL A 26 12.18 1.53 -4.83
C VAL A 26 11.21 0.37 -5.00
N ILE A 27 11.74 -0.84 -5.18
CA ILE A 27 10.94 -2.06 -5.18
C ILE A 27 11.20 -2.77 -3.86
N LEU A 28 10.15 -2.99 -3.10
CA LEU A 28 10.15 -3.75 -1.85
C LEU A 28 9.64 -5.16 -2.12
N LEU A 29 10.39 -6.15 -1.66
CA LEU A 29 9.96 -7.54 -1.61
C LEU A 29 9.83 -7.94 -0.13
N LEU A 30 8.62 -8.26 0.29
CA LEU A 30 8.36 -8.75 1.63
C LEU A 30 8.48 -10.29 1.67
N SER A 31 8.86 -10.84 2.83
CA SER A 31 8.99 -12.30 2.99
C SER A 31 7.66 -13.07 2.87
N ASN A 32 6.52 -12.38 2.94
CA ASN A 32 5.21 -12.96 2.62
C ASN A 32 4.91 -13.02 1.10
N GLY A 33 5.88 -12.64 0.25
CA GLY A 33 5.76 -12.66 -1.21
C GLY A 33 5.10 -11.43 -1.82
N THR A 34 4.76 -10.43 -1.03
CA THR A 34 4.24 -9.15 -1.53
C THR A 34 5.35 -8.37 -2.23
N VAL A 35 5.02 -7.79 -3.38
CA VAL A 35 5.88 -6.86 -4.10
C VAL A 35 5.21 -5.48 -4.09
N SER A 36 5.97 -4.47 -3.70
CA SER A 36 5.50 -3.08 -3.72
C SER A 36 6.51 -2.19 -4.43
N THR A 37 6.05 -1.42 -5.40
CA THR A 37 6.86 -0.40 -6.08
C THR A 37 6.48 0.97 -5.57
N ILE A 38 7.41 1.63 -4.90
CA ILE A 38 7.28 3.02 -4.44
C ILE A 38 7.82 3.90 -5.56
N LYS A 39 6.97 4.74 -6.13
CA LYS A 39 7.31 5.62 -7.25
C LYS A 39 8.06 6.87 -6.76
N SER A 40 8.38 7.79 -7.68
CA SER A 40 9.09 9.04 -7.36
C SER A 40 8.33 9.91 -6.35
N ASP A 41 9.07 10.74 -5.64
CA ASP A 41 8.55 11.77 -4.72
C ASP A 41 7.58 11.22 -3.67
N SER A 42 7.87 10.04 -3.13
CA SER A 42 7.03 9.31 -2.20
C SER A 42 7.69 9.15 -0.83
N SER A 43 6.85 9.06 0.21
CA SER A 43 7.23 8.74 1.59
C SER A 43 6.35 7.61 2.11
N LEU A 44 6.96 6.45 2.38
CA LEU A 44 6.31 5.25 2.91
C LEU A 44 6.97 4.83 4.22
N ASN A 45 6.20 4.71 5.29
CA ASN A 45 6.64 4.18 6.56
C ASN A 45 6.19 2.71 6.71
N ILE A 46 7.10 1.82 7.12
CA ILE A 46 6.80 0.44 7.48
C ILE A 46 6.47 0.43 8.97
N LYS A 47 5.20 0.61 9.34
CA LYS A 47 4.77 0.65 10.74
C LYS A 47 4.85 -0.70 11.42
N LYS A 48 4.53 -1.75 10.69
CA LYS A 48 4.56 -3.13 11.20
C LYS A 48 4.75 -4.12 10.07
N PHE A 49 5.65 -5.06 10.28
CA PHE A 49 5.74 -6.27 9.48
C PHE A 49 6.16 -7.44 10.37
N THR A 50 5.24 -8.32 10.67
CA THR A 50 5.51 -9.57 11.40
C THR A 50 5.02 -10.75 10.59
N GLN A 51 5.75 -11.85 10.64
CA GLN A 51 5.40 -13.09 9.95
C GLN A 51 5.76 -14.30 10.82
N ALA A 52 4.88 -15.29 10.85
CA ALA A 52 5.16 -16.56 11.51
C ALA A 52 6.32 -17.27 10.78
N LYS A 53 7.15 -17.98 11.51
CA LYS A 53 8.23 -18.77 10.94
C LYS A 53 7.68 -19.76 9.91
N PHE A 54 8.41 -19.93 8.81
CA PHE A 54 8.10 -20.91 7.78
C PHE A 54 9.39 -21.52 7.23
N ASP A 55 9.29 -22.74 6.73
CA ASP A 55 10.36 -23.39 6.00
C ASP A 55 10.16 -23.16 4.50
N ALA A 56 11.08 -22.45 3.89
CA ALA A 56 11.05 -22.19 2.46
C ALA A 56 11.36 -23.46 1.64
N SER A 57 12.02 -24.48 2.23
CA SER A 57 12.39 -25.75 1.59
C SER A 57 12.97 -25.57 0.17
N GLY A 58 13.81 -24.55 -0.02
CA GLY A 58 14.39 -24.18 -1.31
C GLY A 58 13.43 -23.56 -2.33
N LYS A 59 12.17 -23.33 -2.00
CA LYS A 59 11.20 -22.67 -2.88
C LYS A 59 11.44 -21.16 -2.91
N LYS A 60 11.36 -20.58 -4.10
CA LYS A 60 11.39 -19.12 -4.25
C LYS A 60 10.02 -18.53 -3.88
N LEU A 61 10.00 -17.37 -3.23
CA LEU A 61 8.77 -16.65 -2.92
C LEU A 61 7.93 -16.34 -4.17
N SER A 62 8.60 -16.12 -5.32
CA SER A 62 7.94 -15.92 -6.62
C SER A 62 7.05 -17.07 -7.03
N ASP A 63 7.42 -18.31 -6.67
CA ASP A 63 6.78 -19.54 -7.13
C ASP A 63 5.59 -19.94 -6.25
N MET A 64 5.40 -19.25 -5.13
CA MET A 64 4.32 -19.53 -4.20
C MET A 64 3.01 -18.86 -4.67
N LYS A 65 1.91 -19.61 -4.68
CA LYS A 65 0.57 -19.11 -5.05
C LYS A 65 -0.05 -18.20 -4.00
N GLY A 66 0.40 -18.29 -2.75
CA GLY A 66 -0.03 -17.49 -1.61
C GLY A 66 1.13 -17.17 -0.70
N GLU A 67 0.88 -16.47 0.40
CA GLU A 67 1.90 -16.24 1.41
C GLU A 67 2.30 -17.57 2.09
N PRO A 68 3.57 -17.71 2.47
CA PRO A 68 4.09 -18.97 3.04
C PRO A 68 3.63 -19.23 4.48
N SER A 69 3.31 -18.19 5.23
CA SER A 69 2.83 -18.26 6.62
C SER A 69 2.07 -17.00 6.97
N SER A 70 1.30 -17.03 8.07
CA SER A 70 0.51 -15.87 8.49
C SER A 70 1.40 -14.65 8.78
N SER A 71 0.96 -13.49 8.33
CA SER A 71 1.66 -12.21 8.48
C SER A 71 0.73 -11.07 8.89
N GLN A 72 1.30 -10.06 9.52
CA GLN A 72 0.62 -8.79 9.80
C GLN A 72 1.46 -7.65 9.25
N THR A 73 0.88 -6.88 8.34
CA THR A 73 1.54 -5.77 7.67
C THR A 73 0.72 -4.49 7.86
N VAL A 74 1.39 -3.44 8.28
CA VAL A 74 0.85 -2.07 8.29
C VAL A 74 1.90 -1.16 7.66
N MET A 75 1.57 -0.59 6.53
CA MET A 75 2.34 0.44 5.85
C MET A 75 1.59 1.77 5.92
N ASP A 76 2.29 2.87 5.94
CA ASP A 76 1.71 4.21 5.93
C ASP A 76 2.29 5.01 4.77
N LEU A 77 1.48 5.22 3.75
CA LEU A 77 1.82 6.07 2.60
C LEU A 77 1.45 7.51 2.96
N GLU A 78 2.44 8.27 3.41
CA GLU A 78 2.25 9.66 3.81
C GLU A 78 2.03 10.57 2.59
N LEU A 79 2.78 10.32 1.52
CA LEU A 79 2.76 11.09 0.27
C LEU A 79 3.27 10.21 -0.88
N GLY A 80 2.81 10.47 -2.09
CA GLY A 80 3.32 9.87 -3.31
C GLY A 80 2.46 8.72 -3.82
N ASP A 81 3.09 7.78 -4.52
CA ASP A 81 2.41 6.74 -5.30
C ASP A 81 3.09 5.38 -5.08
N MET A 82 2.30 4.38 -4.76
CA MET A 82 2.76 3.00 -4.66
C MET A 82 1.86 2.05 -5.46
N VAL A 83 2.50 1.15 -6.20
CA VAL A 83 1.85 -0.01 -6.80
C VAL A 83 2.12 -1.22 -5.92
N PHE A 84 1.10 -2.01 -5.64
CA PHE A 84 1.22 -3.20 -4.82
C PHE A 84 0.68 -4.44 -5.53
N ASP A 85 1.36 -5.56 -5.33
CA ASP A 85 0.90 -6.90 -5.69
C ASP A 85 1.04 -7.80 -4.46
N VAL A 86 -0.08 -7.99 -3.78
CA VAL A 86 -0.16 -8.76 -2.54
C VAL A 86 -0.64 -10.16 -2.87
N LYS A 87 0.16 -11.17 -2.49
CA LYS A 87 -0.22 -12.58 -2.62
C LYS A 87 -1.49 -12.88 -1.83
N LYS A 88 -2.18 -13.98 -2.20
CA LYS A 88 -3.30 -14.46 -1.41
C LYS A 88 -2.88 -14.69 0.04
N LEU A 89 -3.50 -13.98 0.96
CA LEU A 89 -3.17 -14.03 2.38
C LEU A 89 -3.85 -15.21 3.09
N ASP A 90 -3.20 -15.75 4.13
CA ASP A 90 -3.81 -16.66 5.10
C ASP A 90 -4.99 -15.97 5.81
N LYS A 91 -5.93 -16.76 6.33
CA LYS A 91 -7.11 -16.24 7.01
C LYS A 91 -6.78 -15.40 8.24
N ARG A 92 -5.67 -15.69 8.90
CA ARG A 92 -5.17 -15.00 10.11
C ARG A 92 -4.32 -13.78 9.79
N SER A 93 -3.98 -13.56 8.53
CA SER A 93 -3.13 -12.45 8.09
C SER A 93 -3.93 -11.17 7.89
N SER A 94 -3.23 -10.05 8.04
CA SER A 94 -3.75 -8.73 7.71
C SER A 94 -2.71 -7.93 6.92
N PHE A 95 -3.18 -7.16 5.94
CA PHE A 95 -2.35 -6.22 5.18
C PHE A 95 -3.12 -4.91 5.03
N ASN A 96 -2.64 -3.88 5.67
CA ASN A 96 -3.24 -2.55 5.63
C ASN A 96 -2.25 -1.53 5.09
N ILE A 97 -2.73 -0.65 4.22
CA ILE A 97 -2.02 0.56 3.82
C ILE A 97 -2.82 1.74 4.37
N GLU A 98 -2.20 2.45 5.29
CA GLU A 98 -2.73 3.67 5.88
C GLU A 98 -2.32 4.88 5.06
N SER A 99 -3.04 5.98 5.22
CA SER A 99 -2.74 7.30 4.68
C SER A 99 -3.34 8.39 5.57
N PRO A 100 -3.01 9.66 5.34
CA PRO A 100 -3.67 10.77 6.03
C PRO A 100 -5.19 10.79 5.85
N VAL A 101 -5.72 10.24 4.75
CA VAL A 101 -7.15 10.27 4.39
C VAL A 101 -7.91 9.05 4.88
N GLY A 102 -7.28 7.88 4.90
CA GLY A 102 -7.95 6.63 5.27
C GLY A 102 -7.04 5.42 5.13
N THR A 103 -7.62 4.24 5.33
CA THR A 103 -6.92 2.94 5.33
C THR A 103 -7.51 2.02 4.27
N ALA A 104 -6.64 1.34 3.54
CA ALA A 104 -6.99 0.29 2.59
C ALA A 104 -6.61 -1.09 3.16
N GLY A 105 -7.59 -1.95 3.39
CA GLY A 105 -7.40 -3.34 3.84
C GLY A 105 -7.35 -4.30 2.66
N ILE A 106 -6.25 -5.03 2.51
CA ILE A 106 -5.90 -5.83 1.34
C ILE A 106 -5.88 -7.31 1.69
N ARG A 107 -6.34 -8.18 0.78
CA ARG A 107 -6.36 -9.64 1.01
C ARG A 107 -5.98 -10.48 -0.23
N GLY A 108 -4.93 -10.11 -0.92
CA GLY A 108 -4.48 -10.84 -2.11
C GLY A 108 -5.00 -10.21 -3.40
N THR A 109 -4.53 -9.00 -3.64
CA THR A 109 -4.99 -8.14 -4.72
C THR A 109 -3.83 -7.33 -5.28
N SER A 110 -3.98 -6.83 -6.49
CA SER A 110 -3.05 -5.85 -7.03
C SER A 110 -3.75 -4.53 -7.36
N GLY A 111 -3.05 -3.44 -7.13
CA GLY A 111 -3.58 -2.10 -7.33
C GLY A 111 -2.52 -1.03 -7.16
N GLN A 112 -3.00 0.20 -7.20
CA GLN A 112 -2.22 1.41 -6.97
C GLN A 112 -2.90 2.24 -5.90
N MET A 113 -2.12 2.82 -5.02
CA MET A 113 -2.57 3.82 -4.05
C MET A 113 -1.69 5.05 -4.17
N ALA A 114 -2.33 6.21 -4.34
CA ALA A 114 -1.64 7.49 -4.43
C ALA A 114 -2.20 8.48 -3.41
N VAL A 115 -1.31 9.19 -2.73
CA VAL A 115 -1.59 10.28 -1.80
C VAL A 115 -0.95 11.54 -2.34
N LEU A 116 -1.78 12.51 -2.67
CA LEU A 116 -1.34 13.76 -3.31
C LEU A 116 -1.72 14.94 -2.41
N ALA A 117 -0.74 15.80 -2.14
CA ALA A 117 -0.95 17.05 -1.42
C ALA A 117 -0.95 18.22 -2.40
N ASN A 118 -1.97 19.06 -2.39
CA ASN A 118 -2.06 20.25 -3.21
C ASN A 118 -2.82 21.37 -2.47
N GLN A 119 -2.20 22.53 -2.36
CA GLN A 119 -2.79 23.72 -1.74
C GLN A 119 -3.44 23.47 -0.36
N GLY A 120 -2.76 22.65 0.47
CA GLY A 120 -3.24 22.26 1.80
C GLY A 120 -4.29 21.15 1.82
N ASN A 121 -4.81 20.74 0.67
CA ASN A 121 -5.67 19.55 0.55
C ASN A 121 -4.84 18.30 0.39
N THR A 122 -5.32 17.18 0.93
CA THR A 122 -4.71 15.85 0.71
C THR A 122 -5.73 14.94 0.06
N ASN A 123 -5.37 14.34 -1.06
CA ASN A 123 -6.23 13.45 -1.84
C ASN A 123 -5.67 12.03 -1.83
N LEU A 124 -6.55 11.07 -1.66
CA LEU A 124 -6.29 9.63 -1.76
C LEU A 124 -6.96 9.10 -3.01
N ASN A 125 -6.19 8.40 -3.86
CA ASN A 125 -6.71 7.65 -5.00
C ASN A 125 -6.29 6.19 -4.88
N ILE A 126 -7.23 5.27 -5.09
CA ILE A 126 -6.98 3.82 -5.11
C ILE A 126 -7.53 3.26 -6.41
N ASN A 127 -6.67 2.63 -7.20
CA ASN A 127 -7.01 2.00 -8.48
C ASN A 127 -6.80 0.49 -8.35
N MET A 128 -7.85 -0.31 -8.62
CA MET A 128 -7.79 -1.75 -8.48
C MET A 128 -7.61 -2.45 -9.81
N PHE A 129 -6.48 -3.16 -9.96
CA PHE A 129 -6.16 -3.94 -11.17
C PHE A 129 -6.65 -5.38 -11.06
N LYS A 130 -6.64 -5.96 -9.85
CA LYS A 130 -7.09 -7.33 -9.59
C LYS A 130 -7.66 -7.45 -8.18
N GLY A 131 -8.78 -8.17 -8.04
CA GLY A 131 -9.41 -8.43 -6.75
C GLY A 131 -10.17 -7.23 -6.21
N SER A 132 -10.11 -7.02 -4.90
CA SER A 132 -10.81 -5.92 -4.23
C SER A 132 -10.09 -5.48 -2.95
N VAL A 133 -10.33 -4.25 -2.55
CA VAL A 133 -9.85 -3.65 -1.31
C VAL A 133 -11.00 -3.04 -0.53
N ALA A 134 -10.98 -3.18 0.80
CA ALA A 134 -11.89 -2.48 1.68
C ALA A 134 -11.23 -1.18 2.14
N THR A 135 -11.84 -0.05 1.81
CA THR A 135 -11.31 1.29 2.13
C THR A 135 -12.19 1.95 3.18
N GLN A 136 -11.57 2.42 4.26
CA GLN A 136 -12.25 3.13 5.34
C GLN A 136 -11.61 4.52 5.50
N LEU A 137 -12.41 5.57 5.43
CA LEU A 137 -11.96 6.95 5.66
C LEU A 137 -11.68 7.19 7.14
N LYS A 138 -10.74 8.06 7.42
CA LYS A 138 -10.38 8.46 8.78
C LYS A 138 -11.59 9.07 9.49
N GLY A 139 -11.87 8.63 10.72
CA GLY A 139 -13.05 9.09 11.47
C GLY A 139 -14.39 8.53 10.99
N SER A 140 -14.43 7.64 10.02
CA SER A 140 -15.65 6.98 9.53
C SER A 140 -15.67 5.51 9.95
N ASN A 141 -16.85 5.01 10.31
CA ASN A 141 -17.08 3.56 10.54
C ASN A 141 -17.58 2.84 9.28
N ILE A 142 -17.73 3.57 8.16
CA ILE A 142 -18.23 3.01 6.90
C ILE A 142 -17.04 2.56 6.05
N SER A 143 -17.07 1.30 5.61
CA SER A 143 -16.10 0.75 4.68
C SER A 143 -16.68 0.70 3.27
N THR A 144 -15.93 1.16 2.29
CA THR A 144 -16.25 1.08 0.86
C THR A 144 -15.43 -0.01 0.21
N LEU A 145 -16.10 -0.96 -0.46
CA LEU A 145 -15.41 -2.00 -1.22
C LEU A 145 -15.12 -1.53 -2.64
N VAL A 146 -13.83 -1.41 -2.96
CA VAL A 146 -13.34 -1.03 -4.30
C VAL A 146 -12.93 -2.31 -5.03
N ARG A 147 -13.54 -2.60 -6.17
CA ARG A 147 -13.35 -3.84 -6.93
C ARG A 147 -12.43 -3.64 -8.13
N GLN A 148 -11.99 -4.73 -8.71
CA GLN A 148 -11.23 -4.73 -9.96
C GLN A 148 -11.86 -3.82 -11.02
N GLY A 149 -11.04 -2.99 -11.68
CA GLY A 149 -11.46 -2.02 -12.67
C GLY A 149 -12.07 -0.74 -12.10
N GLN A 150 -12.21 -0.64 -10.77
CA GLN A 150 -12.72 0.56 -10.10
C GLN A 150 -11.60 1.43 -9.56
N SER A 151 -11.85 2.73 -9.57
CA SER A 151 -11.07 3.79 -8.93
C SER A 151 -11.88 4.42 -7.80
N PHE A 152 -11.26 4.56 -6.64
CA PHE A 152 -11.81 5.27 -5.49
C PHE A 152 -11.01 6.54 -5.27
N SER A 153 -11.69 7.65 -5.04
CA SER A 153 -11.07 8.92 -4.68
C SER A 153 -11.75 9.51 -3.45
N ALA A 154 -10.94 10.03 -2.54
CA ALA A 154 -11.40 10.76 -1.36
C ALA A 154 -10.36 11.82 -0.99
N GLY A 155 -10.73 12.77 -0.13
CA GLY A 155 -9.80 13.82 0.26
C GLY A 155 -10.08 14.39 1.64
N ILE A 156 -9.11 15.15 2.14
CA ILE A 156 -9.23 16.02 3.30
C ILE A 156 -8.84 17.43 2.87
N SER A 157 -9.72 18.40 3.14
CA SER A 157 -9.45 19.80 2.86
C SER A 157 -8.38 20.37 3.80
N ALA A 158 -7.83 21.54 3.47
CA ALA A 158 -6.90 22.28 4.33
C ALA A 158 -7.48 22.57 5.73
N SER A 159 -8.81 22.65 5.88
CA SER A 159 -9.51 22.82 7.16
C SER A 159 -9.79 21.51 7.89
N GLY A 160 -9.30 20.37 7.39
CA GLY A 160 -9.48 19.05 8.01
C GLY A 160 -10.84 18.39 7.72
N ILE A 161 -11.64 18.93 6.80
CA ILE A 161 -12.93 18.36 6.43
C ILE A 161 -12.74 17.23 5.43
N ILE A 162 -13.32 16.06 5.71
CA ILE A 162 -13.34 14.94 4.78
C ILE A 162 -14.29 15.28 3.63
N LEU A 163 -13.75 15.23 2.41
CA LEU A 163 -14.53 15.41 1.18
C LEU A 163 -15.24 14.11 0.82
N PRO A 164 -16.48 14.17 0.28
CA PRO A 164 -17.23 12.99 -0.10
C PRO A 164 -16.42 12.08 -1.04
N PRO A 165 -16.37 10.77 -0.76
CA PRO A 165 -15.68 9.84 -1.64
C PRO A 165 -16.43 9.65 -2.96
N THR A 166 -15.67 9.37 -4.02
CA THR A 166 -16.22 9.01 -5.33
C THR A 166 -15.70 7.64 -5.76
N LEU A 167 -16.55 6.90 -6.47
CA LEU A 167 -16.21 5.61 -7.07
C LEU A 167 -16.42 5.70 -8.58
N GLY A 168 -15.41 5.37 -9.35
CA GLY A 168 -15.41 5.42 -10.80
C GLY A 168 -14.68 4.24 -11.45
N LYS A 169 -14.36 4.35 -12.73
CA LYS A 169 -13.50 3.39 -13.44
C LYS A 169 -12.05 3.81 -13.33
N VAL A 170 -11.13 2.83 -13.36
CA VAL A 170 -9.70 3.11 -13.44
C VAL A 170 -9.42 3.92 -14.71
N PRO A 171 -8.73 5.07 -14.63
CA PRO A 171 -8.34 5.84 -15.80
C PRO A 171 -7.45 5.03 -16.75
N THR A 172 -7.67 5.15 -18.07
CA THR A 172 -6.88 4.44 -19.07
C THR A 172 -5.40 4.82 -19.05
N SER A 173 -5.06 6.00 -18.57
CA SER A 173 -3.66 6.46 -18.39
C SER A 173 -2.89 5.71 -17.30
N ILE A 174 -3.57 4.90 -16.48
CA ILE A 174 -2.98 4.16 -15.36
C ILE A 174 -2.87 2.65 -15.69
N LEU A 175 -3.61 2.20 -16.68
CA LEU A 175 -3.57 0.82 -17.19
C LEU A 175 -2.45 0.64 -18.20
#